data_6f69aa5bc5508b6b1b433984d62877bf
#
_entry.id   6f69aa5bc5508b6b1b433984d62877bf
#
_cell.length_a   1.000
_cell.length_b   1.000
_cell.length_c   1.000
_cell.angle_alpha   90.00
_cell.angle_beta   90.00
_cell.angle_gamma   90.00
#
_symmetry.space_group_name_H-M   'P 1'
#
loop_
_entity.id
_entity.type
_entity.pdbx_description
1 polymer ?
#
loop_
_entity_poly.entity_id
_entity_poly.type
_entity_poly.pdbx_seq_one_letter_code
_entity_poly.pdbx_strand_id
1 'polypeptide(L)'
;MKKETTFTAKQVGRRIKERRTELNITMPELGRRVGVNKSTIQRYEADGVDPKRTMVINGLAEALLTTPEWLTGLSDDKEYDTYTLCQRDIEEHIKKYLDTVSHTVKLSLIHI
;
A
#
# COMPACT_ATOMS: atom_id res chain seq x y z
N MET A 1 2.27 3.43 30.27
CA MET A 1 2.39 3.25 29.74
C MET A 1 2.55 3.11 28.83
N LYS A 2 2.44 3.04 28.40
CA LYS A 2 2.44 2.86 27.60
C LYS A 2 2.82 2.76 26.78
N LYS A 3 2.92 2.54 26.36
CA LYS A 3 3.04 2.35 25.66
C LYS A 3 3.28 2.40 24.61
N GLU A 4 3.27 2.82 24.29
CA GLU A 4 3.34 2.65 23.05
C GLU A 4 4.56 2.82 22.59
N THR A 5 5.09 1.87 22.18
CA THR A 5 6.37 1.91 21.66
C THR A 5 6.25 1.71 20.20
N THR A 6 6.52 2.73 19.52
CA THR A 6 6.68 2.61 18.09
C THR A 6 8.01 1.92 17.80
N PHE A 7 8.12 1.35 16.63
CA PHE A 7 9.34 0.74 16.16
C PHE A 7 10.43 1.80 15.99
N THR A 8 11.66 1.33 15.98
CA THR A 8 12.76 2.17 15.51
C THR A 8 12.64 2.31 14.00
N ALA A 9 13.40 3.26 13.46
CA ALA A 9 13.37 3.47 12.00
C ALA A 9 13.72 2.19 11.25
N LYS A 10 14.70 1.46 11.75
CA LYS A 10 15.10 0.23 11.08
C LYS A 10 14.03 -0.83 11.10
N GLN A 11 13.27 -0.91 12.17
CA GLN A 11 12.19 -1.86 12.25
C GLN A 11 11.08 -1.51 11.27
N VAL A 12 10.83 -0.21 11.10
CA VAL A 12 9.88 0.23 10.09
C VAL A 12 10.36 -0.19 8.71
N GLY A 13 11.62 0.00 8.44
CA GLY A 13 12.20 -0.41 7.16
C GLY A 13 12.02 -1.89 6.89
N ARG A 14 12.18 -2.69 7.94
CA ARG A 14 12.01 -4.14 7.81
C ARG A 14 10.57 -4.48 7.47
N ARG A 15 9.61 -3.80 8.08
CA ARG A 15 8.21 -4.02 7.77
C ARG A 15 7.87 -3.61 6.35
N ILE A 16 8.49 -2.54 5.87
CA ILE A 16 8.29 -2.11 4.49
C ILE A 16 8.73 -3.22 3.53
N LYS A 17 9.91 -3.75 3.77
CA LYS A 17 10.43 -4.80 2.90
C LYS A 17 9.58 -6.07 2.99
N GLU A 18 9.20 -6.41 4.19
CA GLU A 18 8.38 -7.60 4.42
C GLU A 18 7.08 -7.53 3.64
N ARG A 19 6.38 -6.41 3.78
CA ARG A 19 5.10 -6.26 3.12
C ARG A 19 5.24 -6.15 1.61
N ARG A 20 6.26 -5.44 1.17
CA ARG A 20 6.52 -5.31 -0.25
C ARG A 20 6.74 -6.68 -0.88
N THR A 21 7.51 -7.51 -0.20
CA THR A 21 7.80 -8.84 -0.69
C THR A 21 6.54 -9.71 -0.73
N GLU A 22 5.72 -9.60 0.30
CA GLU A 22 4.47 -10.35 0.35
C GLU A 22 3.57 -10.02 -0.82
N LEU A 23 3.58 -8.76 -1.22
CA LEU A 23 2.72 -8.30 -2.30
C LEU A 23 3.37 -8.48 -3.67
N ASN A 24 4.59 -8.99 -3.70
CA ASN A 24 5.34 -9.17 -4.94
C ASN A 24 5.51 -7.87 -5.72
N ILE A 25 5.77 -6.80 -4.98
CA ILE A 25 6.00 -5.49 -5.57
C ILE A 25 7.50 -5.24 -5.60
N THR A 26 8.00 -4.75 -6.74
CA THR A 26 9.41 -4.41 -6.84
C THR A 26 9.65 -3.04 -6.20
N MET A 27 10.92 -2.75 -5.90
CA MET A 27 11.26 -1.44 -5.36
C MET A 27 10.87 -0.29 -6.30
N PRO A 28 11.14 -0.39 -7.61
CA PRO A 28 10.69 0.69 -8.51
C PRO A 28 9.19 0.85 -8.52
N GLU A 29 8.47 -0.25 -8.45
CA GLU A 29 7.01 -0.18 -8.44
C GLU A 29 6.50 0.50 -7.17
N LEU A 30 7.07 0.12 -6.02
CA LEU A 30 6.69 0.76 -4.77
C LEU A 30 7.03 2.25 -4.82
N GLY A 31 8.21 2.57 -5.35
CA GLY A 31 8.60 3.96 -5.50
C GLY A 31 7.61 4.75 -6.33
N ARG A 32 7.15 4.16 -7.41
CA ARG A 32 6.18 4.82 -8.27
C ARG A 32 4.87 5.07 -7.53
N ARG A 33 4.43 4.11 -6.74
CA ARG A 33 3.19 4.25 -5.98
C ARG A 33 3.27 5.33 -4.92
N VAL A 34 4.46 5.46 -4.33
CA VAL A 34 4.66 6.44 -3.26
C VAL A 34 5.07 7.79 -3.80
N GLY A 35 5.62 7.82 -5.01
CA GLY A 35 6.06 9.06 -5.61
C GLY A 35 7.53 9.36 -5.39
N VAL A 36 8.34 8.32 -5.18
CA VAL A 36 9.78 8.47 -5.01
C VAL A 36 10.48 7.48 -5.92
N ASN A 37 11.78 7.61 -6.04
CA ASN A 37 12.52 6.72 -6.91
C ASN A 37 12.97 5.45 -6.16
N LYS A 38 13.51 4.52 -6.93
CA LYS A 38 13.93 3.25 -6.38
C LYS A 38 14.97 3.40 -5.27
N SER A 39 15.92 4.30 -5.46
CA SER A 39 16.98 4.45 -4.46
C SER A 39 16.42 4.95 -3.14
N THR A 40 15.36 5.75 -3.17
CA THR A 40 14.73 6.19 -1.95
C THR A 40 14.07 5.00 -1.24
N ILE A 41 13.41 4.14 -1.99
CA ILE A 41 12.81 2.94 -1.39
C ILE A 41 13.90 2.05 -0.80
N GLN A 42 14.99 1.88 -1.54
CA GLN A 42 16.09 1.07 -1.07
C GLN A 42 16.62 1.59 0.26
N ARG A 43 16.74 2.90 0.37
CA ARG A 43 17.20 3.52 1.60
C ARG A 43 16.20 3.36 2.73
N TYR A 44 14.91 3.47 2.40
CA TYR A 44 13.87 3.25 3.40
C TYR A 44 13.95 1.84 3.99
N GLU A 45 14.20 0.87 3.14
CA GLU A 45 14.28 -0.51 3.62
C GLU A 45 15.57 -0.79 4.37
N ALA A 46 16.66 -0.18 3.94
CA ALA A 46 17.96 -0.43 4.56
C ALA A 46 18.14 0.37 5.85
N ASP A 47 17.88 1.66 5.78
CA ASP A 47 18.10 2.55 6.91
C ASP A 47 16.86 2.80 7.72
N GLY A 48 15.71 2.56 7.13
CA GLY A 48 14.45 2.74 7.82
C GLY A 48 13.83 4.10 7.60
N VAL A 49 12.70 4.29 8.24
CA VAL A 49 11.96 5.54 8.19
C VAL A 49 11.54 5.87 9.61
N ASP A 50 11.78 7.09 10.02
CA ASP A 50 11.37 7.53 11.35
C ASP A 50 9.85 7.42 11.45
N PRO A 51 9.32 6.69 12.44
CA PRO A 51 7.87 6.56 12.56
C PRO A 51 7.17 7.88 12.77
N LYS A 52 7.88 8.93 13.12
CA LYS A 52 7.27 10.24 13.29
C LYS A 52 7.03 10.95 11.97
N ARG A 53 7.60 10.45 10.90
CA ARG A 53 7.39 11.04 9.57
C ARG A 53 6.05 10.57 9.04
N THR A 54 5.01 11.16 9.58
CA THR A 54 3.63 10.70 9.36
C THR A 54 3.24 10.62 7.89
N MET A 55 3.59 11.63 7.12
CA MET A 55 3.19 11.64 5.71
C MET A 55 3.86 10.51 4.94
N VAL A 56 5.13 10.27 5.23
CA VAL A 56 5.85 9.19 4.56
C VAL A 56 5.26 7.84 4.97
N ILE A 57 5.02 7.68 6.27
CA ILE A 57 4.45 6.43 6.79
C ILE A 57 3.07 6.17 6.19
N ASN A 58 2.23 7.20 6.15
CA ASN A 58 0.89 7.03 5.59
C ASN A 58 0.94 6.66 4.12
N GLY A 59 1.82 7.32 3.37
CA GLY A 59 1.95 7.02 1.95
C GLY A 59 2.44 5.60 1.71
N LEU A 60 3.41 5.16 2.51
CA LEU A 60 3.91 3.80 2.39
C LEU A 60 2.86 2.78 2.77
N ALA A 61 2.12 3.05 3.86
CA ALA A 61 1.08 2.14 4.30
C ALA A 61 0.02 1.97 3.22
N GLU A 62 -0.38 3.07 2.62
CA GLU A 62 -1.39 3.02 1.58
C GLU A 62 -0.89 2.23 0.38
N ALA A 63 0.34 2.49 -0.03
CA ALA A 63 0.92 1.80 -1.18
C ALA A 63 1.11 0.31 -0.90
N LEU A 64 1.35 -0.04 0.35
CA LEU A 64 1.59 -1.42 0.75
C LEU A 64 0.33 -2.12 1.24
N LEU A 65 -0.81 -1.45 1.13
CA LEU A 65 -2.10 -2.01 1.52
C LEU A 65 -2.10 -2.51 2.96
N THR A 66 -1.61 -1.65 3.83
CA THR A 66 -1.59 -1.96 5.25
C THR A 66 -1.90 -0.68 6.01
N THR A 67 -1.72 -0.70 7.32
CA THR A 67 -2.04 0.46 8.14
C THR A 67 -0.77 1.11 8.65
N PRO A 68 -0.82 2.41 8.91
CA PRO A 68 0.33 3.07 9.53
C PRO A 68 0.68 2.47 10.89
N GLU A 69 -0.33 2.00 11.61
CA GLU A 69 -0.12 1.38 12.91
C GLU A 69 0.73 0.13 12.79
N TRP A 70 0.47 -0.68 11.79
CA TRP A 70 1.27 -1.88 11.60
C TRP A 70 2.70 -1.53 11.20
N LEU A 71 2.84 -0.56 10.31
CA LEU A 71 4.17 -0.16 9.85
C LEU A 71 5.03 0.38 11.00
N THR A 72 4.41 1.09 11.93
CA THR A 72 5.16 1.72 13.01
C THR A 72 5.20 0.87 14.27
N GLY A 73 4.60 -0.31 14.24
CA GLY A 73 4.67 -1.21 15.37
C GLY A 73 3.64 -0.99 16.45
N LEU A 74 2.71 -0.10 16.22
CA LEU A 74 1.64 0.15 17.19
C LEU A 74 0.61 -0.96 17.18
N SER A 75 0.61 -1.76 16.12
CA SER A 75 -0.31 -2.88 15.99
C SER A 75 0.37 -4.03 15.29
N ASP A 76 0.05 -5.24 15.70
CA ASP A 76 0.58 -6.43 15.03
C ASP A 76 -0.34 -6.84 13.90
N ASP A 77 -1.46 -6.15 13.81
CA ASP A 77 -2.47 -6.49 12.87
C ASP A 77 -2.18 -5.84 11.56
N LYS A 78 -1.64 -6.63 10.66
CA LYS A 78 -1.29 -6.20 9.35
C LYS A 78 -2.48 -5.86 8.50
N GLU A 79 -3.69 -6.04 8.94
CA GLU A 79 -4.70 -6.09 8.19
C GLU A 79 -5.23 -4.83 8.00
N TYR A 80 -4.98 -4.50 7.03
CA TYR A 80 -5.82 -3.98 6.04
C TYR A 80 -6.83 -5.03 5.93
N ASP A 81 -7.81 -4.85 6.63
CA ASP A 81 -8.98 -5.63 6.55
C ASP A 81 -9.00 -6.37 5.21
N THR A 82 -8.98 -7.66 5.29
CA THR A 82 -9.02 -8.48 4.09
C THR A 82 -10.21 -8.12 3.20
N TYR A 83 -11.31 -7.80 3.85
CA TYR A 83 -12.51 -7.40 3.13
C TYR A 83 -12.27 -6.10 2.33
N THR A 84 -11.64 -5.13 2.97
CA THR A 84 -11.34 -3.87 2.30
C THR A 84 -10.39 -4.08 1.14
N LEU A 85 -9.42 -4.95 1.33
CA LEU A 85 -8.48 -5.29 0.28
C LEU A 85 -9.20 -5.90 -0.91
N CYS A 86 -10.05 -6.86 -0.62
CA CYS A 86 -10.81 -7.52 -1.68
C CYS A 86 -11.72 -6.54 -2.40
N GLN A 87 -12.32 -5.63 -1.65
CA GLN A 87 -13.20 -4.64 -2.25
C GLN A 87 -12.45 -3.72 -3.19
N ARG A 88 -11.29 -3.25 -2.75
CA ARG A 88 -10.49 -2.38 -3.61
C ARG A 88 -10.08 -3.10 -4.88
N ASP A 89 -9.69 -4.34 -4.74
CA ASP A 89 -9.27 -5.15 -5.88
C ASP A 89 -10.43 -5.34 -6.84
N ILE A 90 -11.59 -5.62 -6.30
CA ILE A 90 -12.79 -5.81 -7.10
C ILE A 90 -13.18 -4.52 -7.79
N GLU A 91 -13.13 -3.42 -7.08
CA GLU A 91 -13.48 -2.13 -7.64
C GLU A 91 -12.57 -1.76 -8.80
N GLU A 92 -11.28 -1.98 -8.61
CA GLU A 92 -10.31 -1.70 -9.65
C GLU A 92 -10.56 -2.57 -10.86
N HIS A 93 -10.85 -3.81 -10.61
CA HIS A 93 -11.12 -4.78 -11.68
C HIS A 93 -12.40 -4.42 -12.42
N ILE A 94 -13.43 -4.06 -11.69
CA ILE A 94 -14.70 -3.68 -12.27
C ILE A 94 -14.55 -2.42 -13.11
N LYS A 95 -13.80 -1.46 -12.58
CA LYS A 95 -13.56 -0.23 -13.30
C LYS A 95 -12.89 -0.49 -14.64
N LYS A 96 -11.87 -1.33 -14.60
CA LYS A 96 -11.15 -1.71 -15.80
C LYS A 96 -12.07 -2.40 -16.79
N TYR A 97 -12.88 -3.30 -16.28
CA TYR A 97 -13.81 -4.04 -17.10
C TYR A 97 -14.81 -3.11 -17.74
N LEU A 98 -15.35 -2.18 -16.96
CA LEU A 98 -16.32 -1.23 -17.48
C LEU A 98 -15.70 -0.30 -18.51
N ASP A 99 -14.47 0.10 -18.31
CA ASP A 99 -13.78 0.91 -19.30
C ASP A 99 -13.63 0.17 -20.60
N THR A 100 -13.35 -1.12 -20.51
CA THR A 100 -13.13 -1.95 -21.69
C THR A 100 -14.40 -2.18 -22.46
N VAL A 101 -15.48 -2.47 -21.76
CA VAL A 101 -16.72 -2.84 -22.41
C VAL A 101 -17.75 -1.71 -22.50
N SER A 102 -17.40 -0.54 -22.01
CA SER A 102 -18.38 0.53 -21.93
C SER A 102 -18.96 0.90 -23.28
N HIS A 103 -18.15 0.88 -24.33
CA HIS A 103 -18.64 1.19 -25.65
C HIS A 103 -19.68 0.15 -26.09
N THR A 104 -19.34 -1.11 -25.91
CA THR A 104 -20.23 -2.19 -26.30
C THR A 104 -21.52 -2.16 -25.51
N VAL A 105 -21.38 -1.98 -24.20
CA VAL A 105 -22.53 -1.95 -23.32
C VAL A 105 -23.43 -0.76 -23.63
N LYS A 106 -22.82 0.39 -23.85
CA LYS A 106 -23.59 1.57 -24.18
C LYS A 106 -24.38 1.39 -25.46
N LEU A 107 -23.73 0.82 -26.44
CA LEU A 107 -24.41 0.57 -27.73
C LEU A 107 -25.57 -0.38 -27.53
N SER A 108 -25.38 -1.41 -26.73
CA SER A 108 -26.43 -2.37 -26.43
C SER A 108 -27.62 -1.69 -25.78
N LEU A 109 -27.33 -0.85 -24.79
CA LEU A 109 -28.39 -0.16 -24.07
C LEU A 109 -29.15 0.79 -24.98
N ILE A 110 -28.44 1.43 -25.86
CA ILE A 110 -29.07 2.36 -26.78
C ILE A 110 -30.04 1.65 -27.70
N HIS A 111 -29.73 0.43 -28.04
CA HIS A 111 -30.57 -0.34 -28.94
C HIS A 111 -31.78 -0.95 -28.27
N ILE A 112 -31.83 -0.90 -26.98
CA ILE A 112 -32.94 -1.37 -26.21
C ILE A 112 -33.94 -0.26 -26.00
#